data_853e526f1c6c56a566da1828ea6e5e49
#
_entry.id   853e526f1c6c56a566da1828ea6e5e49
#
_cell.length_a   1.000
_cell.length_b   1.000
_cell.length_c   1.000
_cell.angle_alpha   90.00
_cell.angle_beta   90.00
_cell.angle_gamma   90.00
#
_symmetry.space_group_name_H-M   'P 1'
#
loop_
_entity.id
_entity.type
_entity.pdbx_description
1 polymer ?
#
loop_
_entity_poly.entity_id
_entity_poly.type
_entity_poly.pdbx_seq_one_letter_code
_entity_poly.pdbx_strand_id
1 'polypeptide(L)'
;MKDAHVQQTPSSPAADPERRFVLVVDDEKRIADTLVLILHSKGYAAEAAHDGAAALEVCRQKVPNLVLSDVVMPGMNGIELAIAIRQQFPGCHILLFSGQAETSEILEDAKRRGYDFELLAKPLHPEELFLRIKELIGPHDAPE
;
A
#
# COMPACT_ATOMS: atom_id res chain seq x y z
N MET A 1 7.85 -6.50 34.16
CA MET A 1 8.03 -6.24 33.77
C MET A 1 8.08 -6.05 32.79
N LYS A 2 7.85 -5.69 32.70
CA LYS A 2 7.91 -5.52 31.80
C LYS A 2 8.63 -5.25 31.13
N ASP A 3 9.13 -5.15 31.09
CA ASP A 3 9.89 -5.02 30.44
C ASP A 3 10.08 -5.41 29.43
N ALA A 4 9.67 -5.77 29.48
CA ALA A 4 9.86 -6.34 28.57
C ALA A 4 9.77 -5.63 27.41
N HIS A 5 9.49 -5.09 27.17
CA HIS A 5 9.46 -4.56 26.17
C HIS A 5 10.37 -3.73 25.80
N VAL A 6 10.79 -3.70 26.38
CA VAL A 6 11.64 -2.98 26.26
C VAL A 6 12.67 -3.39 25.57
N GLN A 7 13.00 -4.33 25.77
CA GLN A 7 14.00 -4.85 25.21
C GLN A 7 13.80 -4.92 24.01
N GLN A 8 13.08 -4.49 23.73
CA GLN A 8 12.95 -4.61 22.60
C GLN A 8 13.78 -3.88 21.91
N THR A 9 14.56 -4.43 21.38
CA THR A 9 15.33 -3.93 20.47
C THR A 9 14.51 -3.29 19.52
N PRO A 10 14.96 -2.38 18.83
CA PRO A 10 14.23 -1.72 17.83
C PRO A 10 13.87 -2.67 16.78
N SER A 11 12.67 -3.01 16.72
CA SER A 11 12.25 -3.83 15.67
C SER A 11 11.89 -2.99 14.50
N SER A 12 11.82 -3.60 13.34
CA SER A 12 11.35 -2.96 12.14
C SER A 12 9.92 -2.46 12.37
N PRO A 13 9.56 -1.30 11.85
CA PRO A 13 8.16 -0.86 11.97
C PRO A 13 7.17 -1.87 11.45
N ALA A 14 7.55 -2.66 10.45
CA ALA A 14 6.65 -3.67 9.91
C ALA A 14 6.32 -4.74 10.92
N ALA A 15 7.15 -4.92 11.94
CA ALA A 15 6.91 -5.93 12.96
C ALA A 15 6.10 -5.40 14.13
N ASP A 16 5.80 -4.11 14.16
CA ASP A 16 5.10 -3.50 15.28
C ASP A 16 3.59 -3.62 15.06
N PRO A 17 2.89 -4.43 15.87
CA PRO A 17 1.46 -4.63 15.63
C PRO A 17 0.61 -3.40 15.88
N GLU A 18 1.17 -2.38 16.52
CA GLU A 18 0.41 -1.18 16.78
C GLU A 18 0.53 -0.14 15.69
N ARG A 19 1.32 -0.40 14.66
CA ARG A 19 1.48 0.56 13.59
C ARG A 19 0.60 0.19 12.40
N ARG A 20 0.11 1.21 11.73
CA ARG A 20 -0.61 0.98 10.49
C ARG A 20 0.37 0.45 9.44
N PHE A 21 -0.04 -0.56 8.73
CA PHE A 21 0.82 -1.27 7.78
C PHE A 21 0.41 -0.93 6.36
N VAL A 22 1.38 -0.44 5.59
CA VAL A 22 1.18 -0.09 4.18
C VAL A 22 2.04 -1.02 3.33
N LEU A 23 1.43 -1.67 2.36
CA LEU A 23 2.16 -2.48 1.40
C LEU A 23 2.34 -1.67 0.12
N VAL A 24 3.59 -1.50 -0.30
CA VAL A 24 3.91 -0.75 -1.52
C VAL A 24 4.20 -1.75 -2.63
N VAL A 25 3.50 -1.61 -3.75
CA VAL A 25 3.65 -2.55 -4.87
C VAL A 25 4.11 -1.79 -6.11
N ASP A 26 5.30 -2.09 -6.59
CA ASP A 26 5.85 -1.46 -7.78
C ASP A 26 6.93 -2.39 -8.31
N ASP A 27 6.89 -2.67 -9.61
CA ASP A 27 7.89 -3.54 -10.21
C ASP A 27 9.26 -2.88 -10.30
N GLU A 28 9.33 -1.56 -10.16
CA GLU A 28 10.62 -0.88 -10.07
C GLU A 28 11.06 -0.86 -8.62
N LYS A 29 12.04 -1.71 -8.32
CA LYS A 29 12.49 -1.88 -6.95
C LYS A 29 12.88 -0.58 -6.28
N ARG A 30 13.58 0.28 -7.01
CA ARG A 30 14.05 1.51 -6.43
C ARG A 30 12.91 2.40 -5.98
N ILE A 31 11.84 2.43 -6.77
CA ILE A 31 10.68 3.25 -6.41
C ILE A 31 10.01 2.66 -5.18
N ALA A 32 9.78 1.35 -5.19
CA ALA A 32 9.13 0.71 -4.06
C ALA A 32 9.93 0.90 -2.77
N ASP A 33 11.24 0.68 -2.85
CA ASP A 33 12.08 0.79 -1.67
C ASP A 33 12.13 2.22 -1.14
N THR A 34 12.16 3.20 -2.04
CA THR A 34 12.16 4.60 -1.64
C THR A 34 10.86 4.95 -0.92
N LEU A 35 9.73 4.49 -1.45
CA LEU A 35 8.45 4.75 -0.81
C LEU A 35 8.37 4.10 0.57
N VAL A 36 8.90 2.89 0.70
CA VAL A 36 8.94 2.22 1.99
C VAL A 36 9.75 3.04 3.00
N LEU A 37 10.92 3.55 2.58
CA LEU A 37 11.73 4.36 3.47
C LEU A 37 11.01 5.63 3.90
N ILE A 38 10.32 6.26 2.96
CA ILE A 38 9.59 7.47 3.27
C ILE A 38 8.47 7.17 4.28
N LEU A 39 7.76 6.07 4.07
CA LEU A 39 6.69 5.70 4.98
C LEU A 39 7.23 5.37 6.37
N HIS A 40 8.36 4.66 6.43
CA HIS A 40 9.00 4.39 7.72
C HIS A 40 9.35 5.67 8.43
N SER A 41 9.83 6.67 7.70
CA SER A 41 10.22 7.94 8.32
C SER A 41 9.02 8.67 8.90
N LYS A 42 7.82 8.35 8.44
CA LYS A 42 6.60 8.93 8.99
C LYS A 42 5.94 8.05 10.03
N GLY A 43 6.58 6.93 10.38
CA GLY A 43 6.10 6.08 11.47
C GLY A 43 5.21 4.94 11.05
N TYR A 44 4.91 4.79 9.77
CA TYR A 44 4.11 3.66 9.31
C TYR A 44 4.96 2.41 9.21
N ALA A 45 4.37 1.26 9.46
CA ALA A 45 5.00 0.00 9.06
C ALA A 45 4.83 -0.10 7.55
N ALA A 46 5.84 -0.58 6.85
CA ALA A 46 5.76 -0.66 5.40
C ALA A 46 6.65 -1.77 4.87
N GLU A 47 6.17 -2.42 3.83
CA GLU A 47 6.93 -3.43 3.10
C GLU A 47 6.71 -3.22 1.61
N ALA A 48 7.61 -3.75 0.82
CA ALA A 48 7.53 -3.66 -0.63
C ALA A 48 7.25 -5.02 -1.22
N ALA A 49 6.45 -5.05 -2.28
CA ALA A 49 6.29 -6.20 -3.15
C ALA A 49 6.49 -5.72 -4.57
N HIS A 50 7.03 -6.57 -5.43
CA HIS A 50 7.45 -6.11 -6.76
C HIS A 50 6.58 -6.68 -7.88
N ASP A 51 5.54 -7.41 -7.54
CA ASP A 51 4.55 -7.84 -8.51
C ASP A 51 3.27 -8.22 -7.76
N GLY A 52 2.22 -8.49 -8.53
CA GLY A 52 0.92 -8.75 -7.93
C GLY A 52 0.88 -10.04 -7.12
N ALA A 53 1.57 -11.07 -7.60
CA ALA A 53 1.57 -12.35 -6.88
C ALA A 53 2.25 -12.21 -5.52
N ALA A 54 3.38 -11.50 -5.48
CA ALA A 54 4.07 -11.26 -4.22
C ALA A 54 3.21 -10.43 -3.29
N ALA A 55 2.50 -9.44 -3.83
CA ALA A 55 1.63 -8.60 -3.02
C ALA A 55 0.51 -9.42 -2.39
N LEU A 56 -0.11 -10.30 -3.16
CA LEU A 56 -1.18 -11.14 -2.62
C LEU A 56 -0.66 -12.08 -1.56
N GLU A 57 0.56 -12.57 -1.72
CA GLU A 57 1.14 -13.44 -0.72
C GLU A 57 1.35 -12.70 0.60
N VAL A 58 1.81 -11.45 0.55
CA VAL A 58 1.93 -10.65 1.76
C VAL A 58 0.57 -10.48 2.41
N CYS A 59 -0.45 -10.18 1.62
CA CYS A 59 -1.80 -9.98 2.15
C CYS A 59 -2.32 -11.22 2.85
N ARG A 60 -1.98 -12.41 2.34
CA ARG A 60 -2.42 -13.65 2.98
C ARG A 60 -1.77 -13.84 4.34
N GLN A 61 -0.55 -13.39 4.49
CA GLN A 61 0.16 -13.53 5.76
C GLN A 61 -0.23 -12.47 6.76
N LYS A 62 -0.40 -11.23 6.29
CA LYS A 62 -0.80 -10.14 7.15
C LYS A 62 -1.48 -9.09 6.28
N VAL A 63 -2.77 -8.90 6.47
CA VAL A 63 -3.54 -7.98 5.64
C VAL A 63 -3.12 -6.55 5.93
N PRO A 64 -2.66 -5.81 4.92
CA PRO A 64 -2.28 -4.42 5.14
C PRO A 64 -3.49 -3.54 5.44
N ASN A 65 -3.26 -2.42 6.11
CA ASN A 65 -4.29 -1.41 6.23
C ASN A 65 -4.51 -0.73 4.87
N LEU A 66 -3.45 -0.61 4.09
CA LEU A 66 -3.50 0.04 2.79
C LEU A 66 -2.52 -0.62 1.84
N VAL A 67 -2.93 -0.83 0.60
CA VAL A 67 -2.04 -1.20 -0.49
C VAL A 67 -1.88 0.01 -1.39
N LEU A 68 -0.63 0.43 -1.59
CA LEU A 68 -0.27 1.53 -2.48
C LEU A 68 0.41 0.91 -3.69
N SER A 69 -0.23 0.94 -4.85
CA SER A 69 0.26 0.19 -6.00
C SER A 69 0.33 1.01 -7.27
N ASP A 70 1.40 0.83 -8.01
CA ASP A 70 1.47 1.31 -9.38
C ASP A 70 0.41 0.57 -10.20
N VAL A 71 -0.16 1.25 -11.17
CA VAL A 71 -1.13 0.62 -12.06
C VAL A 71 -0.43 -0.17 -13.16
N VAL A 72 0.63 0.37 -13.73
CA VAL A 72 1.26 -0.26 -14.89
C VAL A 72 2.42 -1.12 -14.42
N MET A 73 2.22 -2.43 -14.45
CA MET A 73 3.23 -3.41 -14.05
C MET A 73 3.14 -4.59 -15.02
N PRO A 74 4.25 -5.28 -15.25
CA PRO A 74 4.20 -6.47 -16.10
C PRO A 74 3.36 -7.56 -15.43
N GLY A 75 2.70 -8.35 -16.23
CA GLY A 75 1.82 -9.40 -15.73
C GLY A 75 0.56 -8.79 -15.15
N MET A 76 0.28 -9.08 -13.89
CA MET A 76 -0.90 -8.53 -13.24
C MET A 76 -0.69 -7.02 -13.02
N ASN A 77 -1.57 -6.19 -13.57
CA ASN A 77 -1.45 -4.76 -13.36
C ASN A 77 -2.09 -4.38 -12.02
N GLY A 78 -1.93 -3.10 -11.64
CA GLY A 78 -2.41 -2.65 -10.35
C GLY A 78 -3.91 -2.71 -10.19
N ILE A 79 -4.66 -2.53 -11.28
CA ILE A 79 -6.11 -2.61 -11.22
C ILE A 79 -6.54 -4.05 -10.97
N GLU A 80 -5.92 -5.00 -11.66
CA GLU A 80 -6.23 -6.41 -11.45
C GLU A 80 -5.89 -6.82 -10.02
N LEU A 81 -4.76 -6.35 -9.52
CA LEU A 81 -4.38 -6.61 -8.14
C LEU A 81 -5.40 -6.01 -7.17
N ALA A 82 -5.82 -4.78 -7.44
CA ALA A 82 -6.78 -4.11 -6.58
C ALA A 82 -8.10 -4.86 -6.52
N ILE A 83 -8.56 -5.37 -7.66
CA ILE A 83 -9.78 -6.14 -7.69
C ILE A 83 -9.63 -7.43 -6.87
N ALA A 84 -8.50 -8.11 -7.03
CA ALA A 84 -8.26 -9.33 -6.26
C ALA A 84 -8.25 -9.05 -4.77
N ILE A 85 -7.61 -7.96 -4.36
CA ILE A 85 -7.57 -7.59 -2.96
C ILE A 85 -8.97 -7.25 -2.45
N ARG A 86 -9.74 -6.49 -3.23
CA ARG A 86 -11.08 -6.12 -2.82
C ARG A 86 -11.94 -7.36 -2.61
N GLN A 87 -11.75 -8.37 -3.45
CA GLN A 87 -12.53 -9.60 -3.33
C GLN A 87 -12.10 -10.46 -2.16
N GLN A 88 -10.80 -10.53 -1.88
CA GLN A 88 -10.28 -11.44 -0.86
C GLN A 88 -10.08 -10.79 0.49
N PHE A 89 -9.80 -9.49 0.50
CA PHE A 89 -9.47 -8.76 1.73
C PHE A 89 -10.22 -7.43 1.75
N PRO A 90 -11.55 -7.48 1.88
CA PRO A 90 -12.36 -6.27 1.69
C PRO A 90 -12.10 -5.14 2.69
N GLY A 91 -11.45 -5.44 3.80
CA GLY A 91 -11.11 -4.39 4.75
C GLY A 91 -9.86 -3.62 4.41
N CYS A 92 -9.12 -4.05 3.38
CA CYS A 92 -7.88 -3.39 3.01
C CYS A 92 -8.19 -2.21 2.08
N HIS A 93 -7.68 -1.04 2.43
CA HIS A 93 -7.83 0.12 1.56
C HIS A 93 -6.84 0.07 0.41
N ILE A 94 -7.18 0.68 -0.70
CA ILE A 94 -6.35 0.64 -1.90
C ILE A 94 -6.18 2.04 -2.43
N LEU A 95 -4.94 2.38 -2.75
CA LEU A 95 -4.60 3.65 -3.37
C LEU A 95 -3.66 3.35 -4.52
N LEU A 96 -4.07 3.75 -5.72
CA LEU A 96 -3.28 3.48 -6.93
C LEU A 96 -2.54 4.73 -7.36
N PHE A 97 -1.44 4.57 -8.07
CA PHE A 97 -0.75 5.70 -8.64
C PHE A 97 -0.31 5.39 -10.06
N SER A 98 -0.34 6.39 -10.92
CA SER A 98 -0.01 6.21 -12.33
C SER A 98 0.24 7.54 -13.00
N GLY A 99 1.18 7.54 -13.94
CA GLY A 99 1.43 8.69 -14.79
C GLY A 99 1.01 8.47 -16.22
N GLN A 100 0.32 7.37 -16.49
CA GLN A 100 0.03 6.99 -17.85
C GLN A 100 -1.38 7.35 -18.24
N ALA A 101 -1.51 7.92 -19.42
CA ALA A 101 -2.83 8.27 -19.94
C ALA A 101 -3.65 7.02 -20.21
N GLU A 102 -3.01 5.95 -20.64
CA GLU A 102 -3.76 4.73 -20.97
C GLU A 102 -4.37 4.07 -19.75
N THR A 103 -4.00 4.52 -18.56
CA THR A 103 -4.62 4.02 -17.35
C THR A 103 -6.11 4.33 -17.30
N SER A 104 -6.53 5.40 -17.98
CA SER A 104 -7.93 5.80 -17.95
C SER A 104 -8.87 4.72 -18.44
N GLU A 105 -8.51 4.04 -19.52
CA GLU A 105 -9.36 2.98 -20.05
C GLU A 105 -9.52 1.84 -19.07
N ILE A 106 -8.41 1.46 -18.44
CA ILE A 106 -8.45 0.35 -17.49
C ILE A 106 -9.32 0.73 -16.29
N LEU A 107 -9.19 1.96 -15.82
CA LEU A 107 -9.98 2.42 -14.69
C LEU A 107 -11.46 2.47 -15.04
N GLU A 108 -11.80 2.92 -16.24
CA GLU A 108 -13.20 2.99 -16.65
C GLU A 108 -13.79 1.61 -16.78
N ASP A 109 -13.02 0.67 -17.30
CA ASP A 109 -13.50 -0.71 -17.39
C ASP A 109 -13.78 -1.26 -16.00
N ALA A 110 -12.90 -1.00 -15.04
CA ALA A 110 -13.12 -1.46 -13.68
C ALA A 110 -14.38 -0.83 -13.08
N LYS A 111 -14.60 0.46 -13.34
CA LYS A 111 -15.80 1.14 -12.88
C LYS A 111 -17.06 0.50 -13.43
N ARG A 112 -17.06 0.16 -14.70
CA ARG A 112 -18.21 -0.48 -15.31
C ARG A 112 -18.50 -1.82 -14.64
N ARG A 113 -17.47 -2.46 -14.09
CA ARG A 113 -17.62 -3.73 -13.38
C ARG A 113 -17.90 -3.54 -11.89
N GLY A 114 -18.11 -2.30 -11.46
CA GLY A 114 -18.46 -2.02 -10.06
C GLY A 114 -17.30 -1.69 -9.15
N TYR A 115 -16.10 -1.48 -9.69
CA TYR A 115 -14.92 -1.18 -8.87
C TYR A 115 -14.47 0.25 -9.11
N ASP A 116 -14.48 1.05 -8.06
CA ASP A 116 -14.05 2.43 -8.13
C ASP A 116 -12.87 2.60 -7.20
N PHE A 117 -11.68 2.86 -7.76
CA PHE A 117 -10.46 2.97 -6.99
C PHE A 117 -9.95 4.39 -7.01
N GLU A 118 -9.30 4.79 -5.90
CA GLU A 118 -8.67 6.10 -5.85
C GLU A 118 -7.32 6.07 -6.54
N LEU A 119 -7.01 7.14 -7.24
CA LEU A 119 -5.80 7.22 -8.03
C LEU A 119 -5.07 8.52 -7.74
N LEU A 120 -3.76 8.42 -7.53
CA LEU A 120 -2.89 9.58 -7.47
C LEU A 120 -2.07 9.66 -8.74
N ALA A 121 -1.87 10.87 -9.23
CA ALA A 121 -1.07 11.08 -10.43
C ALA A 121 0.41 11.09 -10.08
N LYS A 122 1.23 10.57 -10.97
CA LYS A 122 2.68 10.71 -10.86
C LYS A 122 3.08 12.06 -11.45
N PRO A 123 4.13 12.67 -10.94
CA PRO A 123 4.99 12.19 -9.86
C PRO A 123 4.31 12.31 -8.51
N LEU A 124 4.61 11.37 -7.64
CA LEU A 124 4.03 11.38 -6.31
C LEU A 124 4.74 12.44 -5.47
N HIS A 125 3.95 13.30 -4.85
CA HIS A 125 4.48 14.30 -3.94
C HIS A 125 4.27 13.77 -2.52
N PRO A 126 5.34 13.65 -1.73
CA PRO A 126 5.20 13.00 -0.42
C PRO A 126 4.13 13.59 0.47
N GLU A 127 3.98 14.91 0.47
CA GLU A 127 2.98 15.52 1.33
C GLU A 127 1.57 15.16 0.92
N GLU A 128 1.32 15.15 -0.39
CA GLU A 128 0.01 14.75 -0.89
C GLU A 128 -0.26 13.29 -0.58
N LEU A 129 0.75 12.44 -0.77
CA LEU A 129 0.62 11.03 -0.48
C LEU A 129 0.27 10.81 0.98
N PHE A 130 0.96 11.47 1.91
CA PHE A 130 0.67 11.28 3.32
C PHE A 130 -0.70 11.77 3.70
N LEU A 131 -1.16 12.86 3.09
CA LEU A 131 -2.52 13.33 3.37
C LEU A 131 -3.54 12.29 2.97
N ARG A 132 -3.37 11.69 1.80
CA ARG A 132 -4.31 10.67 1.34
C ARG A 132 -4.27 9.43 2.22
N ILE A 133 -3.07 9.03 2.62
CA ILE A 133 -2.95 7.86 3.50
C ILE A 133 -3.66 8.13 4.82
N LYS A 134 -3.44 9.31 5.40
CA LYS A 134 -4.12 9.65 6.64
C LYS A 134 -5.63 9.67 6.49
N GLU A 135 -6.11 10.17 5.36
CA GLU A 135 -7.55 10.20 5.13
C GLU A 135 -8.13 8.80 5.05
N LEU A 136 -7.37 7.87 4.48
CA LEU A 136 -7.89 6.52 4.27
C LEU A 136 -7.75 5.63 5.49
N ILE A 137 -6.61 5.68 6.16
CA ILE A 137 -6.34 4.73 7.25
C ILE A 137 -5.94 5.40 8.56
N GLY A 138 -5.91 6.73 8.60
CA GLY A 138 -5.56 7.43 9.82
C GLY A 138 -4.06 7.56 10.01
N PRO A 139 -3.64 8.08 11.16
CA PRO A 139 -2.22 8.29 11.41
C PRO A 139 -1.52 6.96 11.58
N HIS A 140 -0.18 7.01 11.62
CA HIS A 140 0.60 5.79 11.63
C HIS A 140 0.34 4.89 12.84
N ASP A 141 -0.07 5.47 13.97
CA ASP A 141 -0.38 4.66 15.15
C ASP A 141 -1.80 4.15 15.05
N ALA A 142 -2.00 2.89 15.45
CA ALA A 142 -3.33 2.35 15.49
C ALA A 142 -4.14 3.06 16.57
N PRO A 143 -5.44 3.22 16.39
CA PRO A 143 -6.25 3.83 17.45
C PRO A 143 -6.33 2.92 18.66
N GLU A 144 -6.54 3.56 19.80
CA GLU A 144 -6.63 2.79 21.01
C GLU A 144 -7.92 2.15 21.25
#